data_6321aac2b4bd4e4df736316bd94a230f
#
_entry.id   6321aac2b4bd4e4df736316bd94a230f
#
_cell.length_a   1.000
_cell.length_b   1.000
_cell.length_c   1.000
_cell.angle_alpha   90.00
_cell.angle_beta   90.00
_cell.angle_gamma   90.00
#
_symmetry.space_group_name_H-M   'P 1'
#
loop_
_entity.id
_entity.type
_entity.pdbx_description
1 polymer ?
#
loop_
_entity_poly.entity_id
_entity_poly.type
_entity_poly.pdbx_seq_one_letter_code
_entity_poly.pdbx_strand_id
1 'polypeptide(L)'
;IIYLEYPGGTSIKKTNSTALNFEKEINFVLNQDKYLLNNKNFMIKSYVTQVGTGSQNPQSDKGAVNEMPNKAKITLNMSEFKDRNGFSSEDLRGEIQQRVNKKFPGLLISVEKDAKGPPVGYPINIEVSGRNYGKIIEVASSMRTFLDSKKISGIEELKIDVNKNKPGIEIFVDRKKTGELGVSAGQVGNQLRRSLFGEKTGIYKHEGEDYDINIRLDKKDRYNIETLLNQYIIFRDEGTGKIKEIPISSIVETKNTVTFNNIKHKNLKRVVTLYSSVLGGYNENEVIQKTINALNDFNLPEGIDYKFGGQIEEQEENFNFLKNALGF
;
A
#
# COMPACT_ATOMS: atom_id res chain seq x y z
N ILE A 1 -10.51 -12.54 4.50
CA ILE A 1 -10.22 -11.14 4.13
C ILE A 1 -9.73 -11.11 2.70
N ILE A 2 -10.20 -10.13 1.90
CA ILE A 2 -9.77 -9.92 0.52
C ILE A 2 -9.09 -8.56 0.46
N TYR A 3 -7.88 -8.52 -0.02
CA TYR A 3 -7.13 -7.29 -0.26
C TYR A 3 -7.05 -7.03 -1.77
N LEU A 4 -7.28 -5.77 -2.14
CA LEU A 4 -7.13 -5.27 -3.50
C LEU A 4 -6.09 -4.15 -3.50
N GLU A 5 -5.16 -4.21 -4.43
CA GLU A 5 -4.15 -3.18 -4.57
C GLU A 5 -3.96 -2.79 -6.04
N TYR A 6 -4.16 -1.51 -6.31
CA TYR A 6 -3.78 -0.84 -7.54
C TYR A 6 -2.36 -0.28 -7.45
N PRO A 7 -1.72 0.01 -8.58
CA PRO A 7 -0.49 0.80 -8.59
C PRO A 7 -0.65 2.13 -7.85
N GLY A 8 0.42 2.58 -7.19
CA GLY A 8 0.44 3.86 -6.50
C GLY A 8 0.07 5.02 -7.42
N GLY A 9 -0.63 6.02 -6.85
CA GLY A 9 -1.18 7.13 -7.61
C GLY A 9 -2.60 6.89 -8.16
N THR A 10 -3.14 5.68 -8.04
CA THR A 10 -4.54 5.42 -8.39
C THR A 10 -5.47 6.18 -7.45
N SER A 11 -6.48 6.84 -8.04
CA SER A 11 -7.44 7.63 -7.27
C SER A 11 -8.37 6.74 -6.44
N ILE A 12 -8.73 7.21 -5.24
CA ILE A 12 -9.68 6.52 -4.37
C ILE A 12 -11.03 6.23 -5.05
N LYS A 13 -11.46 7.09 -5.99
CA LYS A 13 -12.70 6.88 -6.75
C LYS A 13 -12.63 5.63 -7.61
N LYS A 14 -11.49 5.41 -8.31
CA LYS A 14 -11.29 4.21 -9.13
C LYS A 14 -11.22 2.98 -8.25
N THR A 15 -10.50 3.03 -7.15
CA THR A 15 -10.41 1.93 -6.19
C THR A 15 -11.77 1.58 -5.63
N ASN A 16 -12.58 2.59 -5.24
CA ASN A 16 -13.93 2.39 -4.72
C ASN A 16 -14.86 1.77 -5.77
N SER A 17 -14.86 2.27 -7.01
CA SER A 17 -15.69 1.70 -8.08
C SER A 17 -15.34 0.23 -8.36
N THR A 18 -14.08 -0.11 -8.25
CA THR A 18 -13.62 -1.51 -8.39
C THR A 18 -14.04 -2.34 -7.19
N ALA A 19 -13.90 -1.83 -5.96
CA ALA A 19 -14.36 -2.53 -4.76
C ALA A 19 -15.86 -2.87 -4.83
N LEU A 20 -16.70 -1.94 -5.29
CA LEU A 20 -18.13 -2.17 -5.53
C LEU A 20 -18.38 -3.26 -6.60
N ASN A 21 -17.57 -3.33 -7.64
CA ASN A 21 -17.66 -4.41 -8.63
C ASN A 21 -17.19 -5.74 -8.05
N PHE A 22 -16.19 -5.75 -7.18
CA PHE A 22 -15.80 -6.93 -6.42
C PHE A 22 -16.93 -7.46 -5.54
N GLU A 23 -17.63 -6.59 -4.84
CA GLU A 23 -18.80 -6.98 -4.03
C GLU A 23 -19.85 -7.70 -4.87
N LYS A 24 -20.08 -7.25 -6.12
CA LYS A 24 -21.01 -7.92 -7.03
C LYS A 24 -20.54 -9.34 -7.39
N GLU A 25 -19.24 -9.52 -7.65
CA GLU A 25 -18.71 -10.84 -7.97
C GLU A 25 -18.69 -11.77 -6.74
N ILE A 26 -18.42 -11.23 -5.55
CA ILE A 26 -18.53 -11.95 -4.28
C ILE A 26 -19.99 -12.36 -4.05
N ASN A 27 -20.92 -11.44 -4.19
CA ASN A 27 -22.35 -11.72 -4.03
C ASN A 27 -22.85 -12.76 -5.03
N PHE A 28 -22.31 -12.78 -6.25
CA PHE A 28 -22.61 -13.81 -7.22
C PHE A 28 -22.19 -15.22 -6.71
N VAL A 29 -21.03 -15.34 -6.09
CA VAL A 29 -20.58 -16.61 -5.48
C VAL A 29 -21.46 -16.96 -4.28
N LEU A 30 -21.72 -16.00 -3.42
CA LEU A 30 -22.50 -16.21 -2.19
C LEU A 30 -23.96 -16.56 -2.42
N ASN A 31 -24.54 -16.12 -3.53
CA ASN A 31 -25.93 -16.39 -3.91
C ASN A 31 -26.10 -17.64 -4.77
N GLN A 32 -25.10 -18.50 -4.87
CA GLN A 32 -25.25 -19.84 -5.48
C GLN A 32 -26.14 -20.71 -4.59
N ASP A 33 -27.02 -21.52 -5.20
CA ASP A 33 -27.98 -22.36 -4.50
C ASP A 33 -27.37 -23.23 -3.39
N LYS A 34 -26.14 -23.70 -3.60
CA LYS A 34 -25.40 -24.52 -2.63
C LYS A 34 -25.06 -23.78 -1.32
N TYR A 35 -25.08 -22.45 -1.31
CA TYR A 35 -24.77 -21.63 -0.14
C TYR A 35 -26.04 -20.98 0.46
N LEU A 36 -27.21 -21.28 -0.08
CA LEU A 36 -28.50 -20.74 0.36
C LEU A 36 -29.33 -21.78 1.12
N LEU A 37 -29.86 -21.39 2.25
CA LEU A 37 -30.89 -22.10 2.99
C LEU A 37 -32.06 -21.13 3.25
N ASN A 38 -33.25 -21.46 2.79
CA ASN A 38 -34.43 -20.58 2.88
C ASN A 38 -34.14 -19.17 2.30
N ASN A 39 -33.50 -19.07 1.15
CA ASN A 39 -33.07 -17.84 0.49
C ASN A 39 -32.10 -16.96 1.31
N LYS A 40 -31.46 -17.50 2.32
CA LYS A 40 -30.45 -16.82 3.12
C LYS A 40 -29.11 -17.54 3.01
N ASN A 41 -28.03 -16.77 2.85
CA ASN A 41 -26.70 -17.33 2.86
C ASN A 41 -26.33 -17.82 4.27
N PHE A 42 -25.93 -19.08 4.39
CA PHE A 42 -25.54 -19.66 5.67
C PHE A 42 -24.01 -19.63 5.92
N MET A 43 -23.22 -19.33 4.91
CA MET A 43 -21.75 -19.29 5.05
C MET A 43 -21.24 -18.02 5.71
N ILE A 44 -21.89 -16.88 5.48
CA ILE A 44 -21.47 -15.58 6.01
C ILE A 44 -22.58 -14.88 6.76
N LYS A 45 -22.19 -14.13 7.81
CA LYS A 45 -23.10 -13.26 8.57
C LYS A 45 -23.19 -11.85 7.95
N SER A 46 -22.04 -11.33 7.54
CA SER A 46 -21.91 -9.98 6.96
C SER A 46 -20.59 -9.83 6.24
N TYR A 47 -20.45 -8.77 5.45
CA TYR A 47 -19.15 -8.31 4.99
C TYR A 47 -19.02 -6.80 5.11
N VAL A 48 -17.79 -6.33 5.22
CA VAL A 48 -17.45 -4.91 5.35
C VAL A 48 -16.37 -4.58 4.34
N THR A 49 -16.59 -3.53 3.55
CA THR A 49 -15.60 -3.02 2.59
C THR A 49 -15.00 -1.71 3.09
N GLN A 50 -13.69 -1.64 3.12
CA GLN A 50 -12.92 -0.45 3.47
C GLN A 50 -12.06 -0.05 2.28
N VAL A 51 -12.10 1.25 1.90
CA VAL A 51 -11.34 1.78 0.77
C VAL A 51 -10.49 2.95 1.25
N GLY A 52 -9.22 2.92 0.95
CA GLY A 52 -8.26 3.92 1.38
C GLY A 52 -7.87 3.73 2.86
N THR A 53 -8.53 4.44 3.76
CA THR A 53 -8.26 4.32 5.20
C THR A 53 -8.74 2.96 5.74
N GLY A 54 -7.89 2.31 6.54
CA GLY A 54 -8.19 1.00 7.14
C GLY A 54 -8.10 -0.19 6.18
N SER A 55 -7.66 0.02 4.94
CA SER A 55 -7.48 -1.05 3.93
C SER A 55 -6.11 -1.73 3.98
N GLN A 56 -5.29 -1.41 4.96
CA GLN A 56 -3.95 -1.97 5.14
C GLN A 56 -4.00 -3.47 5.37
N ASN A 57 -3.00 -4.16 4.82
CA ASN A 57 -2.70 -5.52 5.19
C ASN A 57 -1.63 -5.52 6.32
N PRO A 58 -1.95 -5.99 7.53
CA PRO A 58 -1.01 -5.97 8.65
C PRO A 58 0.28 -6.76 8.40
N GLN A 59 0.25 -7.71 7.47
CA GLN A 59 1.41 -8.55 7.15
C GLN A 59 2.40 -7.86 6.22
N SER A 60 1.92 -7.10 5.22
CA SER A 60 2.77 -6.42 4.22
C SER A 60 2.98 -4.93 4.49
N ASP A 61 1.99 -4.27 5.09
CA ASP A 61 1.97 -2.81 5.21
C ASP A 61 2.43 -2.29 6.59
N LYS A 62 3.19 -3.10 7.34
CA LYS A 62 3.72 -2.71 8.65
C LYS A 62 4.43 -1.34 8.58
N GLY A 63 3.97 -0.39 9.39
CA GLY A 63 4.54 0.97 9.46
C GLY A 63 4.16 1.90 8.31
N ALA A 64 3.26 1.50 7.42
CA ALA A 64 2.78 2.37 6.35
C ALA A 64 1.77 3.42 6.85
N VAL A 65 1.61 4.49 6.06
CA VAL A 65 0.65 5.56 6.34
C VAL A 65 -0.78 5.03 6.27
N ASN A 66 -1.66 5.53 7.14
CA ASN A 66 -3.06 5.08 7.23
C ASN A 66 -3.90 5.33 5.98
N GLU A 67 -3.50 6.24 5.10
CA GLU A 67 -4.23 6.59 3.88
C GLU A 67 -3.59 5.93 2.66
N MET A 68 -4.26 4.92 2.11
CA MET A 68 -3.83 4.19 0.91
C MET A 68 -4.94 4.22 -0.15
N PRO A 69 -5.09 5.31 -0.90
CA PRO A 69 -6.20 5.49 -1.86
C PRO A 69 -6.25 4.43 -2.96
N ASN A 70 -5.14 3.75 -3.19
CA ASN A 70 -5.00 2.67 -4.17
C ASN A 70 -5.34 1.27 -3.62
N LYS A 71 -5.72 1.16 -2.34
CA LYS A 71 -6.04 -0.12 -1.69
C LYS A 71 -7.47 -0.19 -1.21
N ALA A 72 -8.02 -1.40 -1.23
CA ALA A 72 -9.29 -1.74 -0.58
C ALA A 72 -9.17 -3.09 0.13
N LYS A 73 -9.97 -3.25 1.17
CA LYS A 73 -10.08 -4.48 1.96
C LYS A 73 -11.54 -4.86 2.13
N ILE A 74 -11.88 -6.11 1.83
CA ILE A 74 -13.21 -6.66 2.06
C ILE A 74 -13.09 -7.76 3.11
N THR A 75 -13.70 -7.57 4.26
CA THR A 75 -13.70 -8.54 5.35
C THR A 75 -15.03 -9.29 5.35
N LEU A 76 -14.98 -10.60 5.12
CA LEU A 76 -16.13 -11.49 5.19
C LEU A 76 -16.19 -12.10 6.59
N ASN A 77 -17.26 -11.83 7.33
CA ASN A 77 -17.52 -12.42 8.63
C ASN A 77 -18.25 -13.75 8.43
N MET A 78 -17.51 -14.85 8.60
CA MET A 78 -18.05 -16.18 8.42
C MET A 78 -19.03 -16.56 9.55
N SER A 79 -20.03 -17.39 9.22
CA SER A 79 -20.87 -18.07 10.20
C SER A 79 -20.04 -19.05 11.04
N GLU A 80 -20.55 -19.43 12.20
CA GLU A 80 -19.91 -20.48 13.01
C GLU A 80 -19.85 -21.80 12.25
N PHE A 81 -18.83 -22.62 12.53
CA PHE A 81 -18.61 -23.87 11.79
C PHE A 81 -19.84 -24.79 11.79
N LYS A 82 -20.52 -24.88 12.93
CA LYS A 82 -21.75 -25.70 13.10
C LYS A 82 -22.90 -25.25 12.18
N ASP A 83 -22.94 -23.97 11.79
CA ASP A 83 -24.02 -23.36 10.99
C ASP A 83 -23.74 -23.39 9.48
N ARG A 84 -22.60 -23.96 9.05
CA ARG A 84 -22.17 -23.96 7.64
C ARG A 84 -22.58 -25.20 6.86
N ASN A 85 -23.45 -26.03 7.39
CA ASN A 85 -23.97 -27.24 6.72
C ASN A 85 -22.86 -28.16 6.14
N GLY A 86 -21.72 -28.25 6.84
CA GLY A 86 -20.59 -29.08 6.39
C GLY A 86 -19.66 -28.44 5.34
N PHE A 87 -19.97 -27.24 4.87
CA PHE A 87 -19.11 -26.53 3.90
C PHE A 87 -17.88 -25.91 4.55
N SER A 88 -16.75 -26.06 3.86
CA SER A 88 -15.48 -25.48 4.29
C SER A 88 -15.39 -23.98 3.91
N SER A 89 -14.85 -23.16 4.82
CA SER A 89 -14.48 -21.79 4.49
C SER A 89 -13.33 -21.72 3.47
N GLU A 90 -12.54 -22.78 3.35
CA GLU A 90 -11.43 -22.89 2.41
C GLU A 90 -11.96 -23.03 0.98
N ASP A 91 -13.00 -23.85 0.78
CA ASP A 91 -13.62 -24.03 -0.53
C ASP A 91 -14.24 -22.73 -1.02
N LEU A 92 -14.98 -22.03 -0.15
CA LEU A 92 -15.53 -20.72 -0.47
C LEU A 92 -14.43 -19.70 -0.80
N ARG A 93 -13.32 -19.72 -0.05
CA ARG A 93 -12.16 -18.86 -0.31
C ARG A 93 -11.59 -19.10 -1.71
N GLY A 94 -11.38 -20.38 -2.05
CA GLY A 94 -10.86 -20.80 -3.36
C GLY A 94 -11.76 -20.37 -4.52
N GLU A 95 -13.08 -20.53 -4.38
CA GLU A 95 -14.05 -20.09 -5.39
C GLU A 95 -14.06 -18.58 -5.59
N ILE A 96 -14.07 -17.81 -4.49
CA ILE A 96 -13.98 -16.36 -4.56
C ILE A 96 -12.69 -15.96 -5.26
N GLN A 97 -11.55 -16.54 -4.87
CA GLN A 97 -10.24 -16.23 -5.46
C GLN A 97 -10.19 -16.50 -6.96
N GLN A 98 -10.65 -17.68 -7.39
CA GLN A 98 -10.73 -18.03 -8.82
C GLN A 98 -11.62 -17.05 -9.59
N ARG A 99 -12.77 -16.68 -9.03
CA ARG A 99 -13.72 -15.78 -9.65
C ARG A 99 -13.14 -14.39 -9.84
N VAL A 100 -12.56 -13.82 -8.77
CA VAL A 100 -12.03 -12.45 -8.80
C VAL A 100 -10.77 -12.35 -9.67
N ASN A 101 -9.86 -13.33 -9.63
CA ASN A 101 -8.68 -13.35 -10.47
C ASN A 101 -9.03 -13.39 -11.97
N LYS A 102 -10.08 -14.14 -12.33
CA LYS A 102 -10.55 -14.21 -13.73
C LYS A 102 -11.17 -12.90 -14.20
N LYS A 103 -11.86 -12.18 -13.31
CA LYS A 103 -12.63 -10.95 -13.66
C LYS A 103 -11.79 -9.69 -13.64
N PHE A 104 -10.70 -9.66 -12.86
CA PHE A 104 -9.87 -8.47 -12.62
C PHE A 104 -8.39 -8.74 -12.94
N PRO A 105 -8.04 -9.05 -14.19
CA PRO A 105 -6.67 -9.30 -14.58
C PRO A 105 -5.80 -8.05 -14.36
N GLY A 106 -4.58 -8.24 -13.85
CA GLY A 106 -3.61 -7.16 -13.63
C GLY A 106 -3.82 -6.34 -12.35
N LEU A 107 -4.82 -6.69 -11.52
CA LEU A 107 -4.98 -6.16 -10.18
C LEU A 107 -4.30 -7.10 -9.18
N LEU A 108 -3.54 -6.57 -8.24
CA LEU A 108 -3.00 -7.37 -7.15
C LEU A 108 -4.12 -7.71 -6.17
N ILE A 109 -4.48 -8.99 -6.12
CA ILE A 109 -5.56 -9.50 -5.28
C ILE A 109 -4.98 -10.56 -4.35
N SER A 110 -5.36 -10.52 -3.08
CA SER A 110 -5.02 -11.56 -2.11
C SER A 110 -6.26 -11.93 -1.32
N VAL A 111 -6.58 -13.23 -1.24
CA VAL A 111 -7.70 -13.77 -0.46
C VAL A 111 -7.14 -14.58 0.69
N GLU A 112 -7.09 -14.00 1.86
CA GLU A 112 -6.38 -14.53 3.03
C GLU A 112 -7.34 -14.96 4.14
N LYS A 113 -6.89 -15.91 4.95
CA LYS A 113 -7.52 -16.19 6.25
C LYS A 113 -7.21 -15.04 7.21
N ASP A 114 -8.12 -14.79 8.13
CA ASP A 114 -7.83 -13.88 9.24
C ASP A 114 -6.80 -14.54 10.16
N ALA A 115 -5.62 -13.94 10.24
CA ALA A 115 -4.56 -14.43 11.11
C ALA A 115 -4.92 -14.12 12.57
N LYS A 116 -5.10 -15.16 13.38
CA LYS A 116 -5.25 -15.00 14.83
C LYS A 116 -3.88 -14.80 15.45
N GLY A 117 -3.68 -13.70 16.15
CA GLY A 117 -2.43 -13.36 16.82
C GLY A 117 -1.67 -12.20 16.19
N PRO A 118 -0.47 -11.90 16.69
CA PRO A 118 0.40 -10.88 16.11
C PRO A 118 0.73 -11.22 14.65
N PRO A 119 0.83 -10.21 13.76
CA PRO A 119 1.21 -10.46 12.37
C PRO A 119 2.65 -10.96 12.30
N VAL A 120 2.83 -12.22 11.92
CA VAL A 120 4.17 -12.86 11.78
C VAL A 120 4.80 -12.64 10.39
N GLY A 121 4.04 -12.13 9.44
CA GLY A 121 4.45 -11.99 8.04
C GLY A 121 4.00 -13.18 7.18
N TYR A 122 4.34 -13.10 5.91
CA TYR A 122 4.02 -14.16 4.95
C TYR A 122 4.94 -15.38 5.10
N PRO A 123 4.48 -16.59 4.72
CA PRO A 123 5.31 -17.79 4.71
C PRO A 123 6.58 -17.62 3.85
N ILE A 124 6.42 -17.06 2.66
CA ILE A 124 7.54 -16.64 1.82
C ILE A 124 7.75 -15.15 2.06
N ASN A 125 8.89 -14.82 2.67
CA ASN A 125 9.26 -13.45 3.01
C ASN A 125 10.77 -13.31 2.87
N ILE A 126 11.21 -12.58 1.84
CA ILE A 126 12.62 -12.42 1.50
C ILE A 126 12.94 -10.94 1.59
N GLU A 127 13.73 -10.55 2.56
CA GLU A 127 14.18 -9.19 2.81
C GLU A 127 15.48 -8.93 2.07
N VAL A 128 15.43 -8.08 1.04
CA VAL A 128 16.60 -7.65 0.27
C VAL A 128 17.08 -6.32 0.83
N SER A 129 18.33 -6.23 1.23
CA SER A 129 18.90 -5.06 1.91
C SER A 129 20.20 -4.58 1.29
N GLY A 130 20.52 -3.27 1.46
CA GLY A 130 21.74 -2.68 0.96
C GLY A 130 21.81 -1.17 1.19
N ARG A 131 22.84 -0.53 0.64
CA ARG A 131 23.02 0.93 0.77
C ARG A 131 22.26 1.73 -0.26
N ASN A 132 22.22 1.27 -1.52
CA ASN A 132 21.57 1.96 -2.62
C ASN A 132 20.17 1.42 -2.84
N TYR A 133 19.16 2.23 -2.53
CA TYR A 133 17.75 1.82 -2.59
C TYR A 133 17.29 1.44 -4.01
N GLY A 134 17.75 2.15 -5.03
CA GLY A 134 17.46 1.82 -6.43
C GLY A 134 17.97 0.42 -6.80
N LYS A 135 19.22 0.10 -6.45
CA LYS A 135 19.81 -1.24 -6.68
C LYS A 135 19.06 -2.33 -5.91
N ILE A 136 18.64 -2.06 -4.66
CA ILE A 136 17.85 -3.04 -3.87
C ILE A 136 16.56 -3.39 -4.62
N ILE A 137 15.86 -2.39 -5.14
CA ILE A 137 14.62 -2.60 -5.89
C ILE A 137 14.85 -3.37 -7.19
N GLU A 138 15.92 -3.07 -7.92
CA GLU A 138 16.30 -3.79 -9.15
C GLU A 138 16.60 -5.25 -8.85
N VAL A 139 17.39 -5.52 -7.81
CA VAL A 139 17.72 -6.88 -7.38
C VAL A 139 16.48 -7.63 -6.91
N ALA A 140 15.61 -7.01 -6.10
CA ALA A 140 14.35 -7.62 -5.68
C ALA A 140 13.46 -7.96 -6.88
N SER A 141 13.41 -7.08 -7.89
CA SER A 141 12.65 -7.32 -9.12
C SER A 141 13.24 -8.46 -9.95
N SER A 142 14.57 -8.53 -10.07
CA SER A 142 15.28 -9.60 -10.76
C SER A 142 15.11 -10.95 -10.04
N MET A 143 15.16 -10.93 -8.71
CA MET A 143 14.92 -12.10 -7.85
C MET A 143 13.49 -12.62 -8.01
N ARG A 144 12.51 -11.73 -8.06
CA ARG A 144 11.12 -12.11 -8.36
C ARG A 144 11.02 -12.82 -9.72
N THR A 145 11.55 -12.19 -10.77
CA THR A 145 11.52 -12.78 -12.13
C THR A 145 12.23 -14.13 -12.18
N PHE A 146 13.35 -14.26 -11.49
CA PHE A 146 14.09 -15.50 -11.37
C PHE A 146 13.26 -16.61 -10.70
N LEU A 147 12.65 -16.33 -9.54
CA LEU A 147 11.79 -17.29 -8.85
C LEU A 147 10.55 -17.66 -9.67
N ASP A 148 9.93 -16.68 -10.34
CA ASP A 148 8.80 -16.92 -11.25
C ASP A 148 9.20 -17.87 -12.40
N SER A 149 10.45 -17.75 -12.93
CA SER A 149 10.97 -18.63 -13.98
C SER A 149 11.16 -20.09 -13.52
N LYS A 150 11.44 -20.30 -12.22
CA LYS A 150 11.61 -21.64 -11.63
C LYS A 150 10.27 -22.38 -11.46
N LYS A 151 9.13 -21.70 -11.61
CA LYS A 151 7.76 -22.27 -11.52
C LYS A 151 7.55 -23.16 -10.30
N ILE A 152 7.94 -22.70 -9.12
CA ILE A 152 7.83 -23.44 -7.87
C ILE A 152 6.35 -23.64 -7.55
N SER A 153 5.90 -24.91 -7.56
CA SER A 153 4.51 -25.25 -7.24
C SER A 153 4.17 -24.89 -5.79
N GLY A 154 3.01 -24.26 -5.59
CA GLY A 154 2.52 -23.86 -4.28
C GLY A 154 2.76 -22.38 -3.94
N ILE A 155 3.56 -21.63 -4.69
CA ILE A 155 3.65 -20.19 -4.57
C ILE A 155 2.39 -19.58 -5.21
N GLU A 156 1.68 -18.68 -4.48
CA GLU A 156 0.48 -18.03 -5.00
C GLU A 156 0.84 -16.96 -6.04
N GLU A 157 1.53 -15.93 -5.64
CA GLU A 157 2.04 -14.85 -6.47
C GLU A 157 3.12 -14.09 -5.70
N LEU A 158 4.30 -13.96 -6.29
CA LEU A 158 5.38 -13.18 -5.69
C LEU A 158 5.11 -11.68 -5.86
N LYS A 159 5.08 -10.96 -4.74
CA LYS A 159 4.85 -9.53 -4.66
C LYS A 159 6.07 -8.83 -4.06
N ILE A 160 6.27 -7.56 -4.44
CA ILE A 160 7.31 -6.70 -3.86
C ILE A 160 6.60 -5.56 -3.12
N ASP A 161 7.03 -5.27 -1.90
CA ASP A 161 6.42 -4.25 -1.03
C ASP A 161 6.73 -2.79 -1.41
N VAL A 162 7.37 -2.60 -2.57
CA VAL A 162 7.70 -1.27 -3.11
C VAL A 162 6.82 -0.92 -4.28
N ASN A 163 6.10 0.18 -4.16
CA ASN A 163 5.41 0.78 -5.29
C ASN A 163 6.29 1.84 -5.95
N LYS A 164 6.85 1.50 -7.12
CA LYS A 164 7.81 2.34 -7.86
C LYS A 164 7.17 3.49 -8.65
N ASN A 165 5.86 3.45 -8.87
CA ASN A 165 5.24 4.23 -9.95
C ASN A 165 4.26 5.29 -9.43
N LYS A 166 4.47 5.82 -8.22
CA LYS A 166 3.66 6.95 -7.76
C LYS A 166 4.07 8.19 -8.53
N PRO A 167 3.21 8.71 -9.44
CA PRO A 167 3.52 9.95 -10.14
C PRO A 167 3.62 11.10 -9.13
N GLY A 168 4.61 11.94 -9.31
CA GLY A 168 4.86 13.14 -8.51
C GLY A 168 5.28 14.31 -9.39
N ILE A 169 5.14 15.50 -8.86
CA ILE A 169 5.65 16.72 -9.47
C ILE A 169 6.60 17.33 -8.45
N GLU A 170 7.87 17.45 -8.83
CA GLU A 170 8.86 18.21 -8.08
C GLU A 170 8.80 19.67 -8.51
N ILE A 171 8.76 20.57 -7.54
CA ILE A 171 8.75 22.02 -7.78
C ILE A 171 10.06 22.59 -7.23
N PHE A 172 10.88 23.09 -8.12
CA PHE A 172 12.15 23.72 -7.80
C PHE A 172 11.96 25.24 -7.74
N VAL A 173 12.28 25.83 -6.59
CA VAL A 173 12.21 27.28 -6.41
C VAL A 173 13.55 27.90 -6.79
N ASP A 174 13.54 28.84 -7.73
CA ASP A 174 14.73 29.62 -8.12
C ASP A 174 15.09 30.60 -7.00
N ARG A 175 16.09 30.18 -6.19
CA ARG A 175 16.52 30.98 -5.01
C ARG A 175 17.12 32.33 -5.39
N LYS A 176 17.72 32.45 -6.57
CA LYS A 176 18.30 33.72 -7.03
C LYS A 176 17.18 34.72 -7.34
N LYS A 177 16.23 34.33 -8.19
CA LYS A 177 15.07 35.17 -8.53
C LYS A 177 14.23 35.50 -7.30
N THR A 178 13.97 34.56 -6.41
CA THR A 178 13.21 34.82 -5.18
C THR A 178 13.94 35.80 -4.29
N GLY A 179 15.25 35.69 -4.14
CA GLY A 179 16.06 36.68 -3.39
C GLY A 179 16.02 38.09 -3.97
N GLU A 180 16.13 38.23 -5.29
CA GLU A 180 16.04 39.51 -6.01
C GLU A 180 14.64 40.16 -5.85
N LEU A 181 13.60 39.34 -5.80
CA LEU A 181 12.21 39.79 -5.66
C LEU A 181 11.76 40.00 -4.21
N GLY A 182 12.56 39.56 -3.23
CA GLY A 182 12.25 39.65 -1.81
C GLY A 182 11.26 38.62 -1.30
N VAL A 183 11.11 37.46 -2.01
CA VAL A 183 10.24 36.36 -1.64
C VAL A 183 11.08 35.21 -1.10
N SER A 184 10.63 34.55 -0.04
CA SER A 184 11.29 33.33 0.46
C SER A 184 10.72 32.08 -0.20
N ALA A 185 11.53 31.02 -0.33
CA ALA A 185 11.06 29.69 -0.77
C ALA A 185 9.97 29.14 0.16
N GLY A 186 9.99 29.51 1.45
CA GLY A 186 8.97 29.13 2.42
C GLY A 186 7.59 29.74 2.09
N GLN A 187 7.55 31.02 1.64
CA GLN A 187 6.29 31.65 1.21
C GLN A 187 5.71 30.94 -0.01
N VAL A 188 6.54 30.54 -0.99
CA VAL A 188 6.11 29.75 -2.15
C VAL A 188 5.51 28.43 -1.71
N GLY A 189 6.22 27.70 -0.86
CA GLY A 189 5.76 26.39 -0.36
C GLY A 189 4.46 26.49 0.45
N ASN A 190 4.34 27.51 1.31
CA ASN A 190 3.12 27.73 2.10
C ASN A 190 1.92 28.09 1.22
N GLN A 191 2.11 28.94 0.19
CA GLN A 191 1.04 29.28 -0.73
C GLN A 191 0.52 28.05 -1.47
N LEU A 192 1.41 27.23 -2.01
CA LEU A 192 1.03 25.98 -2.69
C LEU A 192 0.35 24.98 -1.73
N ARG A 193 0.85 24.86 -0.51
CA ARG A 193 0.25 23.98 0.51
C ARG A 193 -1.16 24.40 0.87
N ARG A 194 -1.40 25.72 1.10
CA ARG A 194 -2.72 26.27 1.40
C ARG A 194 -3.69 26.00 0.26
N SER A 195 -3.25 26.19 -0.96
CA SER A 195 -4.06 25.98 -2.15
C SER A 195 -4.46 24.51 -2.34
N LEU A 196 -3.53 23.58 -2.10
CA LEU A 196 -3.76 22.14 -2.28
C LEU A 196 -4.54 21.50 -1.12
N PHE A 197 -4.10 21.75 0.10
CA PHE A 197 -4.63 21.06 1.29
C PHE A 197 -5.65 21.89 2.06
N GLY A 198 -5.61 23.21 1.88
CA GLY A 198 -6.41 24.15 2.63
C GLY A 198 -5.71 24.63 3.91
N GLU A 199 -6.36 25.58 4.56
CA GLU A 199 -5.95 26.14 5.85
C GLU A 199 -7.16 26.24 6.77
N LYS A 200 -6.98 25.86 8.03
CA LYS A 200 -7.99 26.07 9.06
C LYS A 200 -8.04 27.55 9.41
N THR A 201 -9.16 28.20 9.16
CA THR A 201 -9.36 29.64 9.36
C THR A 201 -10.14 29.99 10.60
N GLY A 202 -10.82 29.01 11.20
CA GLY A 202 -11.62 29.24 12.40
C GLY A 202 -12.30 27.98 12.90
N ILE A 203 -13.14 28.17 13.92
CA ILE A 203 -13.96 27.13 14.51
C ILE A 203 -15.40 27.62 14.56
N TYR A 204 -16.32 26.84 14.06
CA TYR A 204 -17.75 27.05 14.22
C TYR A 204 -18.25 26.19 15.39
N LYS A 205 -18.90 26.84 16.39
CA LYS A 205 -19.47 26.15 17.54
C LYS A 205 -20.97 25.95 17.34
N HIS A 206 -21.40 24.68 17.43
CA HIS A 206 -22.80 24.33 17.31
C HIS A 206 -23.14 23.21 18.29
N GLU A 207 -24.18 23.41 19.09
CA GLU A 207 -24.70 22.46 20.10
C GLU A 207 -23.61 21.87 21.05
N GLY A 208 -22.60 22.68 21.38
CA GLY A 208 -21.51 22.26 22.27
C GLY A 208 -20.35 21.56 21.59
N GLU A 209 -20.44 21.32 20.28
CA GLU A 209 -19.39 20.71 19.46
C GLU A 209 -18.64 21.79 18.65
N ASP A 210 -17.35 21.54 18.44
CA ASP A 210 -16.44 22.41 17.69
C ASP A 210 -16.22 21.85 16.28
N TYR A 211 -16.57 22.65 15.25
CA TYR A 211 -16.39 22.30 13.84
C TYR A 211 -15.31 23.18 13.19
N ASP A 212 -14.28 22.57 12.62
CA ASP A 212 -13.20 23.27 11.96
C ASP A 212 -13.64 23.89 10.63
N ILE A 213 -13.45 25.19 10.46
CA ILE A 213 -13.66 25.89 9.19
C ILE A 213 -12.36 25.83 8.40
N ASN A 214 -12.39 25.09 7.28
CA ASN A 214 -11.24 24.96 6.39
C ASN A 214 -11.52 25.63 5.04
N ILE A 215 -10.63 26.52 4.61
CA ILE A 215 -10.68 27.16 3.29
C ILE A 215 -9.62 26.51 2.39
N ARG A 216 -10.03 26.15 1.18
CA ARG A 216 -9.14 25.60 0.15
C ARG A 216 -9.69 25.91 -1.25
N LEU A 217 -8.84 25.81 -2.27
CA LEU A 217 -9.30 25.95 -3.66
C LEU A 217 -10.35 24.90 -4.03
N ASP A 218 -11.22 25.24 -4.97
CA ASP A 218 -12.16 24.28 -5.54
C ASP A 218 -11.42 23.09 -6.17
N LYS A 219 -12.10 21.97 -6.24
CA LYS A 219 -11.53 20.70 -6.69
C LYS A 219 -10.97 20.75 -8.11
N LYS A 220 -11.67 21.43 -9.03
CA LYS A 220 -11.23 21.60 -10.42
C LYS A 220 -9.90 22.35 -10.51
N ASP A 221 -9.71 23.37 -9.65
CA ASP A 221 -8.52 24.22 -9.66
C ASP A 221 -7.33 23.57 -8.96
N ARG A 222 -7.58 22.77 -7.88
CA ARG A 222 -6.52 22.02 -7.18
C ARG A 222 -5.86 20.93 -8.01
N TYR A 223 -6.58 20.35 -8.96
CA TYR A 223 -6.02 19.29 -9.83
C TYR A 223 -5.47 19.82 -11.15
N ASN A 224 -5.48 21.14 -11.35
CA ASN A 224 -4.86 21.79 -12.48
C ASN A 224 -3.56 22.44 -12.05
N ILE A 225 -2.42 21.88 -12.49
CA ILE A 225 -1.09 22.39 -12.13
C ILE A 225 -0.87 23.80 -12.64
N GLU A 226 -1.40 24.15 -13.82
CA GLU A 226 -1.28 25.49 -14.37
C GLU A 226 -1.99 26.52 -13.50
N THR A 227 -3.22 26.22 -13.03
CA THR A 227 -3.96 27.08 -12.10
C THR A 227 -3.21 27.25 -10.78
N LEU A 228 -2.57 26.20 -10.27
CA LEU A 228 -1.79 26.26 -9.04
C LEU A 228 -0.55 27.15 -9.20
N LEU A 229 0.15 27.04 -10.33
CA LEU A 229 1.38 27.81 -10.58
C LEU A 229 1.12 29.27 -11.00
N ASN A 230 -0.05 29.55 -11.56
CA ASN A 230 -0.44 30.92 -11.95
C ASN A 230 -1.02 31.74 -10.78
N GLN A 231 -1.05 31.20 -9.55
CA GLN A 231 -1.38 31.98 -8.37
C GLN A 231 -0.30 33.01 -8.07
N TYR A 232 -0.72 34.08 -7.43
CA TYR A 232 0.18 35.16 -7.00
C TYR A 232 0.56 35.02 -5.53
N ILE A 233 1.82 35.27 -5.22
CA ILE A 233 2.28 35.54 -3.87
C ILE A 233 2.19 37.02 -3.64
N ILE A 234 1.38 37.42 -2.67
CA ILE A 234 1.17 38.82 -2.31
C ILE A 234 1.88 39.07 -0.97
N PHE A 235 2.79 40.02 -0.96
CA PHE A 235 3.54 40.37 0.24
C PHE A 235 3.91 41.85 0.25
N ARG A 236 4.23 42.39 1.43
CA ARG A 236 4.75 43.74 1.58
C ARG A 236 6.28 43.71 1.50
N ASP A 237 6.83 44.44 0.56
CA ASP A 237 8.27 44.61 0.43
C ASP A 237 8.79 45.41 1.62
N GLU A 238 9.70 44.85 2.41
CA GLU A 238 10.22 45.48 3.63
C GLU A 238 11.06 46.73 3.34
N GLY A 239 11.72 46.78 2.18
CA GLY A 239 12.56 47.95 1.79
C GLY A 239 11.77 49.15 1.29
N THR A 240 10.68 48.90 0.56
CA THR A 240 9.88 49.99 -0.07
C THR A 240 8.51 50.18 0.58
N GLY A 241 8.08 49.29 1.45
CA GLY A 241 6.74 49.25 2.06
C GLY A 241 5.59 49.00 1.09
N LYS A 242 5.86 48.80 -0.19
CA LYS A 242 4.85 48.55 -1.24
C LYS A 242 4.39 47.11 -1.27
N ILE A 243 3.13 46.90 -1.65
CA ILE A 243 2.61 45.56 -1.93
C ILE A 243 3.13 45.12 -3.28
N LYS A 244 3.72 43.91 -3.33
CA LYS A 244 4.18 43.23 -4.53
C LYS A 244 3.35 41.99 -4.76
N GLU A 245 3.08 41.69 -6.03
CA GLU A 245 2.37 40.49 -6.49
C GLU A 245 3.25 39.77 -7.49
N ILE A 246 3.61 38.52 -7.19
CA ILE A 246 4.53 37.74 -8.03
C ILE A 246 3.86 36.43 -8.36
N PRO A 247 3.67 36.08 -9.66
CA PRO A 247 3.14 34.79 -10.04
C PRO A 247 4.14 33.69 -9.69
N ILE A 248 3.68 32.59 -9.09
CA ILE A 248 4.53 31.46 -8.68
C ILE A 248 5.27 30.91 -9.91
N SER A 249 4.61 30.82 -11.07
CA SER A 249 5.20 30.34 -12.32
C SER A 249 6.46 31.09 -12.76
N SER A 250 6.67 32.34 -12.33
CA SER A 250 7.87 33.10 -12.69
C SER A 250 9.12 32.73 -11.89
N ILE A 251 8.94 32.06 -10.76
CA ILE A 251 10.00 31.78 -9.78
C ILE A 251 10.18 30.29 -9.46
N VAL A 252 9.45 29.40 -10.18
CA VAL A 252 9.57 27.95 -10.00
C VAL A 252 9.75 27.24 -11.34
N GLU A 253 10.41 26.10 -11.28
CA GLU A 253 10.47 25.11 -12.35
C GLU A 253 9.82 23.83 -11.87
N THR A 254 9.13 23.11 -12.77
CA THR A 254 8.46 21.86 -12.44
C THR A 254 9.06 20.71 -13.22
N LYS A 255 9.18 19.56 -12.55
CA LYS A 255 9.64 18.32 -13.16
C LYS A 255 8.70 17.17 -12.79
N ASN A 256 8.20 16.48 -13.80
CA ASN A 256 7.49 15.22 -13.54
C ASN A 256 8.48 14.16 -13.07
N THR A 257 8.15 13.50 -11.99
CA THR A 257 8.98 12.48 -11.38
C THR A 257 8.15 11.28 -10.94
N VAL A 258 8.79 10.21 -10.58
CA VAL A 258 8.20 9.06 -9.89
C VAL A 258 8.78 8.98 -8.49
N THR A 259 7.91 8.88 -7.51
CA THR A 259 8.31 8.80 -6.10
C THR A 259 7.95 7.44 -5.50
N PHE A 260 8.60 7.11 -4.41
CA PHE A 260 8.26 5.95 -3.59
C PHE A 260 7.25 6.35 -2.52
N ASN A 261 6.33 5.43 -2.16
CA ASN A 261 5.38 5.72 -1.09
C ASN A 261 6.07 5.82 0.27
N ASN A 262 6.95 4.87 0.57
CA ASN A 262 7.78 4.84 1.77
C ASN A 262 9.08 4.07 1.50
N ILE A 263 10.07 4.31 2.33
CA ILE A 263 11.33 3.56 2.35
C ILE A 263 11.40 2.88 3.70
N LYS A 264 11.31 1.54 3.71
CA LYS A 264 11.40 0.74 4.93
C LYS A 264 12.85 0.60 5.38
N HIS A 265 13.06 0.69 6.68
CA HIS A 265 14.34 0.41 7.32
C HIS A 265 14.15 -0.70 8.36
N LYS A 266 15.04 -1.67 8.36
CA LYS A 266 15.14 -2.71 9.38
C LYS A 266 16.62 -2.82 9.81
N ASN A 267 16.88 -2.77 11.10
CA ASN A 267 18.25 -2.80 11.63
C ASN A 267 19.18 -1.76 10.96
N LEU A 268 18.70 -0.53 10.80
CA LEU A 268 19.37 0.61 10.17
C LEU A 268 19.73 0.44 8.68
N LYS A 269 19.32 -0.65 8.03
CA LYS A 269 19.48 -0.87 6.59
C LYS A 269 18.16 -0.60 5.87
N ARG A 270 18.24 -0.08 4.65
CA ARG A 270 17.07 0.00 3.76
C ARG A 270 16.72 -1.41 3.30
N VAL A 271 15.44 -1.73 3.33
CA VAL A 271 14.93 -3.07 3.02
C VAL A 271 13.80 -2.99 2.01
N VAL A 272 13.80 -3.92 1.08
CA VAL A 272 12.70 -4.23 0.17
C VAL A 272 12.32 -5.68 0.38
N THR A 273 11.04 -5.96 0.56
CA THR A 273 10.54 -7.30 0.85
C THR A 273 9.87 -7.89 -0.38
N LEU A 274 10.32 -9.09 -0.77
CA LEU A 274 9.64 -9.97 -1.70
C LEU A 274 8.85 -10.98 -0.89
N TYR A 275 7.55 -11.09 -1.12
CA TYR A 275 6.67 -11.91 -0.30
C TYR A 275 5.59 -12.63 -1.10
N SER A 276 5.12 -13.76 -0.58
CA SER A 276 3.99 -14.52 -1.13
C SER A 276 3.32 -15.38 -0.07
N SER A 277 2.03 -15.65 -0.28
CA SER A 277 1.32 -16.74 0.40
C SER A 277 1.61 -18.08 -0.29
N VAL A 278 1.28 -19.16 0.40
CA VAL A 278 1.29 -20.52 -0.15
C VAL A 278 -0.15 -20.94 -0.49
N LEU A 279 -0.33 -21.52 -1.67
CA LEU A 279 -1.63 -22.01 -2.13
C LEU A 279 -2.17 -23.10 -1.22
N GLY A 280 -3.49 -23.14 -1.04
CA GLY A 280 -4.17 -24.20 -0.29
C GLY A 280 -3.85 -25.60 -0.88
N GLY A 281 -3.61 -26.55 0.04
CA GLY A 281 -3.24 -27.92 -0.34
C GLY A 281 -1.74 -28.19 -0.46
N TYR A 282 -0.90 -27.16 -0.37
CA TYR A 282 0.56 -27.32 -0.33
C TYR A 282 1.10 -27.16 1.10
N ASN A 283 2.18 -27.88 1.39
CA ASN A 283 2.89 -27.74 2.65
C ASN A 283 3.78 -26.49 2.62
N GLU A 284 3.54 -25.56 3.54
CA GLU A 284 4.26 -24.28 3.60
C GLU A 284 5.78 -24.50 3.73
N ASN A 285 6.22 -25.38 4.62
CA ASN A 285 7.65 -25.65 4.85
C ASN A 285 8.32 -26.24 3.59
N GLU A 286 7.62 -27.10 2.84
CA GLU A 286 8.15 -27.66 1.60
C GLU A 286 8.33 -26.58 0.53
N VAL A 287 7.35 -25.69 0.36
CA VAL A 287 7.41 -24.60 -0.61
C VAL A 287 8.52 -23.62 -0.24
N ILE A 288 8.66 -23.31 1.05
CA ILE A 288 9.75 -22.48 1.59
C ILE A 288 11.10 -23.09 1.25
N GLN A 289 11.32 -24.39 1.53
CA GLN A 289 12.59 -25.07 1.26
C GLN A 289 12.92 -25.09 -0.25
N LYS A 290 11.92 -25.30 -1.10
CA LYS A 290 12.10 -25.20 -2.56
C LYS A 290 12.52 -23.80 -2.99
N THR A 291 11.95 -22.76 -2.34
CA THR A 291 12.32 -21.36 -2.61
C THR A 291 13.73 -21.04 -2.15
N ILE A 292 14.12 -21.52 -0.97
CA ILE A 292 15.51 -21.38 -0.45
C ILE A 292 16.49 -22.04 -1.41
N ASN A 293 16.23 -23.29 -1.80
CA ASN A 293 17.09 -24.04 -2.72
C ASN A 293 17.22 -23.34 -4.08
N ALA A 294 16.11 -22.82 -4.61
CA ALA A 294 16.13 -22.08 -5.87
C ALA A 294 17.00 -20.82 -5.79
N LEU A 295 16.97 -20.10 -4.66
CA LEU A 295 17.74 -18.88 -4.49
C LEU A 295 19.26 -19.11 -4.32
N ASN A 296 19.70 -20.33 -3.99
CA ASN A 296 21.13 -20.68 -3.99
C ASN A 296 21.79 -20.48 -5.36
N ASP A 297 21.01 -20.59 -6.44
CA ASP A 297 21.46 -20.40 -7.82
C ASP A 297 21.39 -18.92 -8.25
N PHE A 298 20.84 -18.02 -7.42
CA PHE A 298 20.70 -16.60 -7.76
C PHE A 298 22.01 -15.85 -7.52
N ASN A 299 22.54 -15.23 -8.58
CA ASN A 299 23.75 -14.42 -8.47
C ASN A 299 23.45 -13.05 -7.85
N LEU A 300 23.89 -12.86 -6.61
CA LEU A 300 23.66 -11.63 -5.86
C LEU A 300 24.75 -10.59 -6.16
N PRO A 301 24.42 -9.36 -6.57
CA PRO A 301 25.38 -8.30 -6.79
C PRO A 301 26.08 -7.87 -5.48
N GLU A 302 27.33 -7.41 -5.60
CA GLU A 302 28.11 -6.91 -4.47
C GLU A 302 27.40 -5.73 -3.75
N GLY A 303 27.41 -5.77 -2.42
CA GLY A 303 26.81 -4.75 -1.56
C GLY A 303 25.30 -4.87 -1.36
N ILE A 304 24.70 -5.96 -1.83
CA ILE A 304 23.32 -6.35 -1.55
C ILE A 304 23.31 -7.66 -0.78
N ASP A 305 22.50 -7.73 0.26
CA ASP A 305 22.27 -8.94 1.06
C ASP A 305 20.80 -9.32 0.99
N TYR A 306 20.49 -10.59 1.18
CA TYR A 306 19.12 -11.01 1.43
C TYR A 306 19.05 -11.96 2.63
N LYS A 307 17.90 -11.98 3.28
CA LYS A 307 17.59 -12.96 4.32
C LYS A 307 16.12 -13.34 4.25
N PHE A 308 15.80 -14.51 4.74
CA PHE A 308 14.42 -14.90 4.98
C PHE A 308 13.94 -14.26 6.27
N GLY A 309 12.76 -13.65 6.23
CA GLY A 309 12.07 -13.03 7.36
C GLY A 309 10.72 -13.69 7.63
N GLY A 310 9.87 -13.01 8.39
CA GLY A 310 8.52 -13.48 8.68
C GLY A 310 8.49 -14.74 9.52
N GLN A 311 7.70 -15.74 9.13
CA GLN A 311 7.54 -16.98 9.89
C GLN A 311 8.85 -17.73 10.09
N ILE A 312 9.77 -17.71 9.12
CA ILE A 312 11.06 -18.40 9.22
C ILE A 312 11.92 -17.74 10.32
N GLU A 313 12.01 -16.42 10.31
CA GLU A 313 12.76 -15.67 11.33
C GLU A 313 12.23 -15.96 12.74
N GLU A 314 10.91 -15.98 12.92
CA GLU A 314 10.31 -16.32 14.21
C GLU A 314 10.55 -17.78 14.63
N GLN A 315 10.50 -18.73 13.69
CA GLN A 315 10.81 -20.13 13.97
C GLN A 315 12.27 -20.30 14.39
N GLU A 316 13.20 -19.63 13.71
CA GLU A 316 14.64 -19.64 14.07
C GLU A 316 14.89 -19.00 15.44
N GLU A 317 14.26 -17.85 15.72
CA GLU A 317 14.36 -17.18 17.02
C GLU A 317 13.80 -18.07 18.15
N ASN A 318 12.62 -18.66 17.95
CA ASN A 318 12.03 -19.57 18.90
C ASN A 318 12.87 -20.83 19.11
N PHE A 319 13.42 -21.40 18.06
CA PHE A 319 14.32 -22.56 18.14
C PHE A 319 15.60 -22.22 18.92
N ASN A 320 16.23 -21.09 18.61
CA ASN A 320 17.41 -20.62 19.31
C ASN A 320 17.12 -20.32 20.79
N PHE A 321 15.96 -19.72 21.09
CA PHE A 321 15.50 -19.51 22.46
C PHE A 321 15.37 -20.84 23.20
N LEU A 322 14.66 -21.82 22.63
CA LEU A 322 14.46 -23.14 23.24
C LEU A 322 15.80 -23.89 23.43
N LYS A 323 16.69 -23.83 22.42
CA LYS A 323 18.04 -24.41 22.51
C LYS A 323 18.81 -23.81 23.68
N ASN A 324 18.79 -22.48 23.83
CA ASN A 324 19.48 -21.80 24.93
C ASN A 324 18.82 -22.06 26.28
N ALA A 325 17.48 -22.14 26.32
CA ALA A 325 16.73 -22.39 27.56
C ALA A 325 16.86 -23.84 28.05
N LEU A 326 16.97 -24.80 27.14
CA LEU A 326 17.09 -26.22 27.46
C LEU A 326 18.55 -26.70 27.56
N GLY A 327 19.52 -25.84 27.28
CA GLY A 327 20.94 -26.16 27.45
C GLY A 327 21.50 -27.18 26.45
N PHE A 328 20.90 -27.25 25.26
CA PHE A 328 21.35 -28.13 24.17
C PHE A 328 22.32 -27.41 23.23
#